data_a786e2dd6fafe0a59f835234f3ac85e2
#
_entry.id   a786e2dd6fafe0a59f835234f3ac85e2
#
_cell.length_a   1.000
_cell.length_b   1.000
_cell.length_c   1.000
_cell.angle_alpha   90.00
_cell.angle_beta   90.00
_cell.angle_gamma   90.00
#
_symmetry.space_group_name_H-M   'P 1'
#
loop_
_entity.id
_entity.type
_entity.pdbx_description
1 polymer ?
#
loop_
_entity_poly.entity_id
_entity_poly.type
_entity_poly.pdbx_seq_one_letter_code
_entity_poly.pdbx_strand_id
1 'polypeptide(L)'
;MATKKETKIEEKKVEDINLPKDIFEVPMNVDLLHQVVVSQMANRRTVIADARGRGDVRGGGIKPWKQKGTGRARQGSRRSPIWIGGGVTHGPTNERIFKKVLPKNIKRKGLFVALSEKYRNNDIKIIDSLELKEIKTKGMIETLKKLEIKGSCLIVLPKVDNNLILSTRNIPKVSTIQAKDINCLDVVTAKTILIDKEGVKVIKETFKK
;
A
#
# COMPACT_ATOMS: atom_id res chain seq x y z
N MET A 1 29.60 8.67 -33.19
CA MET A 1 28.91 9.80 -32.51
C MET A 1 27.42 9.45 -32.39
N ALA A 2 26.97 8.99 -31.24
CA ALA A 2 25.58 8.63 -31.02
C ALA A 2 24.82 9.87 -30.55
N THR A 3 23.92 10.36 -31.39
CA THR A 3 23.05 11.50 -31.08
C THR A 3 22.21 11.21 -29.87
N LYS A 4 22.45 11.93 -28.76
CA LYS A 4 21.56 12.06 -27.60
C LYS A 4 20.22 12.62 -28.08
N LYS A 5 19.24 11.75 -28.33
CA LYS A 5 17.85 12.20 -28.47
C LYS A 5 17.32 12.51 -27.06
N GLU A 6 17.30 13.78 -26.74
CA GLU A 6 16.75 14.32 -25.51
C GLU A 6 15.23 14.03 -25.43
N THR A 7 14.81 13.40 -24.36
CA THR A 7 13.40 13.34 -24.00
C THR A 7 12.97 14.75 -23.61
N LYS A 8 12.21 15.42 -24.48
CA LYS A 8 11.55 16.69 -24.14
C LYS A 8 10.45 16.40 -23.12
N ILE A 9 10.69 16.75 -21.87
CA ILE A 9 9.70 16.75 -20.81
C ILE A 9 9.43 18.21 -20.53
N GLU A 10 8.27 18.70 -20.95
CA GLU A 10 7.82 20.05 -20.64
C GLU A 10 7.10 20.01 -19.28
N GLU A 11 7.70 20.66 -18.28
CA GLU A 11 7.05 20.93 -17.01
C GLU A 11 6.05 22.06 -17.22
N LYS A 12 4.77 21.79 -17.01
CA LYS A 12 3.78 22.85 -16.80
C LYS A 12 3.54 23.02 -15.32
N LYS A 13 3.53 24.25 -14.82
CA LYS A 13 3.09 24.55 -13.48
C LYS A 13 1.65 24.08 -13.31
N VAL A 14 1.33 23.53 -12.15
CA VAL A 14 0.01 22.97 -11.80
C VAL A 14 -1.13 23.99 -12.05
N GLU A 15 -0.83 25.26 -12.03
CA GLU A 15 -1.75 26.40 -12.25
C GLU A 15 -2.37 26.43 -13.67
N ASP A 16 -1.71 25.82 -14.67
CA ASP A 16 -2.19 25.81 -16.06
C ASP A 16 -3.17 24.67 -16.39
N ILE A 17 -3.47 23.80 -15.42
CA ILE A 17 -4.33 22.63 -15.64
C ILE A 17 -5.60 22.77 -14.82
N ASN A 18 -6.74 22.80 -15.51
CA ASN A 18 -8.05 22.90 -14.89
C ASN A 18 -8.40 21.59 -14.16
N LEU A 19 -7.94 21.47 -12.89
CA LEU A 19 -8.20 20.30 -12.05
C LEU A 19 -9.66 20.31 -11.55
N PRO A 20 -10.33 19.16 -11.50
CA PRO A 20 -11.71 19.08 -11.00
C PRO A 20 -11.74 19.40 -9.50
N LYS A 21 -12.39 20.53 -9.14
CA LYS A 21 -12.51 21.03 -7.77
C LYS A 21 -13.10 20.00 -6.81
N ASP A 22 -14.04 19.20 -7.27
CA ASP A 22 -14.69 18.14 -6.50
C ASP A 22 -13.71 17.07 -5.98
N ILE A 23 -12.52 16.93 -6.58
CA ILE A 23 -11.51 15.92 -6.23
C ILE A 23 -10.32 16.56 -5.52
N PHE A 24 -9.93 17.79 -5.89
CA PHE A 24 -8.69 18.42 -5.43
C PHE A 24 -8.89 19.61 -4.48
N GLU A 25 -10.14 20.03 -4.22
CA GLU A 25 -10.45 21.14 -3.30
C GLU A 25 -11.36 20.71 -2.13
N VAL A 26 -11.31 19.44 -1.72
CA VAL A 26 -12.10 18.94 -0.59
C VAL A 26 -11.49 19.38 0.74
N PRO A 27 -12.29 19.80 1.74
CA PRO A 27 -11.78 20.18 3.06
C PRO A 27 -11.13 18.98 3.77
N MET A 28 -10.08 19.25 4.55
CA MET A 28 -9.37 18.23 5.31
C MET A 28 -10.26 17.61 6.38
N ASN A 29 -10.25 16.28 6.47
CA ASN A 29 -10.86 15.50 7.53
C ASN A 29 -9.89 14.41 7.97
N VAL A 30 -9.19 14.66 9.09
CA VAL A 30 -8.13 13.78 9.60
C VAL A 30 -8.68 12.44 10.04
N ASP A 31 -9.83 12.41 10.71
CA ASP A 31 -10.42 11.17 11.24
C ASP A 31 -10.83 10.22 10.13
N LEU A 32 -11.47 10.75 9.08
CA LEU A 32 -11.84 9.98 7.90
C LEU A 32 -10.59 9.45 7.18
N LEU A 33 -9.57 10.28 7.02
CA LEU A 33 -8.31 9.89 6.40
C LEU A 33 -7.64 8.76 7.18
N HIS A 34 -7.51 8.92 8.50
CA HIS A 34 -6.96 7.92 9.41
C HIS A 34 -7.71 6.60 9.34
N GLN A 35 -9.03 6.63 9.40
CA GLN A 35 -9.88 5.43 9.32
C GLN A 35 -9.64 4.65 8.02
N VAL A 36 -9.55 5.36 6.87
CA VAL A 36 -9.31 4.74 5.57
C VAL A 36 -7.91 4.15 5.48
N VAL A 37 -6.88 4.89 5.92
CA VAL A 37 -5.48 4.44 5.92
C VAL A 37 -5.31 3.19 6.78
N VAL A 38 -5.82 3.20 8.02
CA VAL A 38 -5.74 2.04 8.93
C VAL A 38 -6.45 0.81 8.36
N SER A 39 -7.62 1.01 7.72
CA SER A 39 -8.31 -0.09 7.04
C SER A 39 -7.48 -0.66 5.89
N GLN A 40 -6.88 0.18 5.05
CA GLN A 40 -6.05 -0.27 3.93
C GLN A 40 -4.77 -0.97 4.40
N MET A 41 -4.12 -0.46 5.46
CA MET A 41 -2.97 -1.12 6.10
C MET A 41 -3.34 -2.50 6.65
N ALA A 42 -4.48 -2.61 7.34
CA ALA A 42 -4.97 -3.88 7.87
C ALA A 42 -5.28 -4.89 6.75
N ASN A 43 -5.80 -4.41 5.60
CA ASN A 43 -6.13 -5.25 4.45
C ASN A 43 -4.89 -5.72 3.66
N ARG A 44 -3.77 -5.01 3.76
CA ARG A 44 -2.48 -5.45 3.18
C ARG A 44 -1.78 -6.51 4.04
N ARG A 45 -2.19 -6.66 5.30
CA ARG A 45 -1.55 -7.58 6.22
C ARG A 45 -1.85 -9.02 5.84
N THR A 46 -0.81 -9.80 5.56
CA THR A 46 -0.89 -11.25 5.37
C THR A 46 -0.78 -11.97 6.72
N VAL A 47 -1.60 -13.00 6.91
CA VAL A 47 -1.58 -13.82 8.12
C VAL A 47 -0.60 -14.96 7.89
N ILE A 48 0.58 -14.90 8.50
CA ILE A 48 1.64 -15.92 8.34
C ILE A 48 1.86 -16.65 9.66
N ALA A 49 1.70 -15.96 10.79
CA ALA A 49 1.99 -16.52 12.10
C ALA A 49 0.94 -17.57 12.49
N ASP A 50 1.40 -18.78 12.78
CA ASP A 50 0.59 -19.88 13.27
C ASP A 50 1.33 -20.60 14.40
N ALA A 51 0.69 -20.77 15.55
CA ALA A 51 1.25 -21.46 16.70
C ALA A 51 0.47 -22.76 16.93
N ARG A 52 1.19 -23.84 17.11
CA ARG A 52 0.58 -25.15 17.36
C ARG A 52 -0.15 -25.12 18.70
N GLY A 53 -1.44 -25.31 18.65
CA GLY A 53 -2.28 -25.50 19.79
C GLY A 53 -2.12 -26.88 20.42
N ARG A 54 -2.78 -27.13 21.55
CA ARG A 54 -2.79 -28.42 22.23
C ARG A 54 -3.21 -29.60 21.34
N GLY A 55 -4.11 -29.35 20.36
CA GLY A 55 -4.57 -30.35 19.41
C GLY A 55 -3.51 -30.77 18.40
N ASP A 56 -2.67 -29.82 17.99
CA ASP A 56 -1.75 -29.96 16.84
C ASP A 56 -0.39 -30.53 17.25
N VAL A 57 -0.09 -30.52 18.55
CA VAL A 57 1.16 -31.10 19.07
C VAL A 57 1.07 -32.63 19.06
N ARG A 58 2.10 -33.28 18.49
CA ARG A 58 2.18 -34.75 18.46
C ARG A 58 2.30 -35.32 19.89
N GLY A 59 1.62 -36.43 20.18
CA GLY A 59 1.67 -37.14 21.44
C GLY A 59 0.35 -37.05 22.24
N GLY A 60 0.34 -37.35 23.49
CA GLY A 60 -0.87 -37.42 24.31
C GLY A 60 -1.65 -38.72 24.10
N GLY A 61 -2.96 -38.75 24.40
CA GLY A 61 -3.79 -39.93 24.33
C GLY A 61 -3.77 -40.76 25.61
N ILE A 62 -2.59 -40.96 26.20
CA ILE A 62 -2.44 -41.69 27.47
C ILE A 62 -2.28 -40.68 28.59
N LYS A 63 -3.04 -40.88 29.68
CA LYS A 63 -2.93 -40.09 30.91
C LYS A 63 -1.55 -40.36 31.54
N PRO A 64 -0.74 -39.34 31.93
CA PRO A 64 0.61 -39.53 32.48
C PRO A 64 0.67 -40.40 33.73
N TRP A 65 -0.30 -40.32 34.60
CA TRP A 65 -0.46 -41.13 35.82
C TRP A 65 -1.91 -41.17 36.29
N LYS A 66 -2.20 -42.04 37.26
CA LYS A 66 -3.53 -42.20 37.85
C LYS A 66 -4.00 -40.91 38.50
N GLN A 67 -5.33 -40.70 38.57
CA GLN A 67 -5.97 -39.50 39.07
C GLN A 67 -5.68 -39.22 40.54
N LYS A 68 -5.54 -40.28 41.37
CA LYS A 68 -5.27 -40.25 42.82
C LYS A 68 -4.20 -41.29 43.17
N GLY A 69 -3.60 -41.17 44.34
CA GLY A 69 -2.68 -42.19 44.90
C GLY A 69 -1.20 -42.06 44.43
N THR A 70 -0.82 -40.96 43.74
CA THR A 70 0.56 -40.77 43.26
C THR A 70 1.30 -39.65 43.96
N GLY A 71 0.68 -38.88 44.86
CA GLY A 71 1.29 -37.70 45.49
C GLY A 71 1.64 -36.54 44.54
N ARG A 72 1.41 -36.69 43.24
CA ARG A 72 1.73 -35.70 42.19
C ARG A 72 0.52 -34.85 41.83
N ALA A 73 0.76 -33.67 41.26
CA ALA A 73 -0.31 -32.83 40.73
C ALA A 73 -1.10 -33.59 39.63
N ARG A 74 -2.41 -33.38 39.57
CA ARG A 74 -3.28 -34.04 38.59
C ARG A 74 -2.99 -33.54 37.18
N GLN A 75 -2.72 -34.47 36.27
CA GLN A 75 -2.42 -34.14 34.85
C GLN A 75 -3.27 -35.03 33.91
N GLY A 76 -3.82 -34.40 32.90
CA GLY A 76 -4.64 -35.11 31.91
C GLY A 76 -3.85 -35.49 30.64
N SER A 77 -2.91 -34.66 30.23
CA SER A 77 -2.14 -34.87 29.00
C SER A 77 -0.80 -34.14 29.03
N ARG A 78 0.21 -34.72 28.43
CA ARG A 78 1.55 -34.09 28.23
C ARG A 78 1.51 -32.96 27.19
N ARG A 79 0.46 -32.86 26.37
CA ARG A 79 0.27 -31.76 25.40
C ARG A 79 -0.23 -30.46 26.07
N SER A 80 -0.52 -30.50 27.39
CA SER A 80 -1.00 -29.32 28.10
C SER A 80 0.03 -28.18 28.02
N PRO A 81 -0.41 -26.91 27.93
CA PRO A 81 0.50 -25.75 27.87
C PRO A 81 1.42 -25.60 29.07
N ILE A 82 1.10 -26.22 30.20
CA ILE A 82 1.94 -26.23 31.41
C ILE A 82 3.16 -27.15 31.29
N TRP A 83 3.21 -27.99 30.26
CA TRP A 83 4.33 -28.91 30.04
C TRP A 83 5.28 -28.32 29.01
N ILE A 84 6.58 -28.54 29.21
CA ILE A 84 7.63 -28.23 28.23
C ILE A 84 7.33 -29.07 26.95
N GLY A 85 7.21 -28.38 25.81
CA GLY A 85 6.83 -29.03 24.57
C GLY A 85 5.32 -29.25 24.39
N GLY A 86 4.48 -28.76 25.31
CA GLY A 86 3.02 -28.71 25.13
C GLY A 86 2.58 -27.64 24.14
N GLY A 87 1.27 -27.62 23.82
CA GLY A 87 0.69 -26.66 22.90
C GLY A 87 0.63 -25.24 23.48
N VAL A 88 0.66 -24.24 22.63
CA VAL A 88 0.54 -22.84 23.01
C VAL A 88 -0.93 -22.51 23.30
N THR A 89 -1.17 -21.75 24.39
CA THR A 89 -2.50 -21.22 24.72
C THR A 89 -2.62 -19.83 24.16
N HIS A 90 -3.71 -19.57 23.41
CA HIS A 90 -3.99 -18.26 22.79
C HIS A 90 -2.86 -17.73 21.89
N GLY A 91 -2.12 -18.62 21.23
CA GLY A 91 -1.13 -18.23 20.23
C GLY A 91 -1.75 -17.62 18.97
N PRO A 92 -0.93 -17.03 18.11
CA PRO A 92 -1.40 -16.58 16.80
C PRO A 92 -1.90 -17.77 15.98
N THR A 93 -2.98 -17.56 15.22
CA THR A 93 -3.52 -18.56 14.28
C THR A 93 -3.60 -17.98 12.89
N ASN A 94 -3.37 -18.82 11.88
CA ASN A 94 -3.47 -18.45 10.47
C ASN A 94 -4.91 -18.14 10.01
N GLU A 95 -5.90 -18.51 10.81
CA GLU A 95 -7.32 -18.22 10.57
C GLU A 95 -7.71 -16.79 10.94
N ARG A 96 -6.82 -16.01 11.56
CA ARG A 96 -7.12 -14.67 12.04
C ARG A 96 -7.40 -13.72 10.88
N ILE A 97 -8.56 -13.07 10.90
CA ILE A 97 -8.99 -12.12 9.88
C ILE A 97 -8.63 -10.69 10.33
N PHE A 98 -7.70 -10.06 9.61
CA PHE A 98 -7.33 -8.63 9.83
C PHE A 98 -8.13 -7.69 8.95
N LYS A 99 -8.85 -8.21 7.95
CA LYS A 99 -9.57 -7.43 6.95
C LYS A 99 -10.64 -6.53 7.58
N LYS A 100 -10.56 -5.22 7.27
CA LYS A 100 -11.56 -4.22 7.66
C LYS A 100 -12.29 -3.74 6.42
N VAL A 101 -13.61 -3.83 6.42
CA VAL A 101 -14.47 -3.42 5.31
C VAL A 101 -14.96 -2.00 5.56
N LEU A 102 -14.79 -1.12 4.57
CA LEU A 102 -15.34 0.23 4.56
C LEU A 102 -16.26 0.42 3.34
N PRO A 103 -17.34 1.20 3.45
CA PRO A 103 -18.18 1.59 2.32
C PRO A 103 -17.36 2.28 1.23
N LYS A 104 -17.74 2.05 -0.04
CA LYS A 104 -17.06 2.64 -1.21
C LYS A 104 -16.98 4.17 -1.14
N ASN A 105 -18.07 4.81 -0.69
CA ASN A 105 -18.15 6.27 -0.60
C ASN A 105 -17.15 6.85 0.42
N ILE A 106 -16.93 6.16 1.56
CA ILE A 106 -15.94 6.56 2.56
C ILE A 106 -14.53 6.45 1.98
N LYS A 107 -14.21 5.36 1.27
CA LYS A 107 -12.91 5.18 0.60
C LYS A 107 -12.65 6.27 -0.45
N ARG A 108 -13.67 6.61 -1.26
CA ARG A 108 -13.56 7.69 -2.28
C ARG A 108 -13.35 9.05 -1.64
N LYS A 109 -14.14 9.40 -0.62
CA LYS A 109 -13.96 10.66 0.12
C LYS A 109 -12.58 10.75 0.75
N GLY A 110 -12.08 9.67 1.37
CA GLY A 110 -10.73 9.62 1.92
C GLY A 110 -9.63 9.84 0.87
N LEU A 111 -9.79 9.27 -0.33
CA LEU A 111 -8.88 9.50 -1.45
C LEU A 111 -8.91 10.98 -1.89
N PHE A 112 -10.09 11.59 -2.00
CA PHE A 112 -10.22 13.00 -2.40
C PHE A 112 -9.60 13.93 -1.37
N VAL A 113 -9.81 13.68 -0.07
CA VAL A 113 -9.16 14.45 1.00
C VAL A 113 -7.63 14.34 0.89
N ALA A 114 -7.09 13.13 0.67
CA ALA A 114 -5.65 12.94 0.51
C ALA A 114 -5.07 13.66 -0.71
N LEU A 115 -5.74 13.60 -1.86
CA LEU A 115 -5.33 14.31 -3.08
C LEU A 115 -5.42 15.83 -2.91
N SER A 116 -6.47 16.32 -2.25
CA SER A 116 -6.65 17.75 -1.99
C SER A 116 -5.56 18.32 -1.11
N GLU A 117 -5.12 17.56 -0.09
CA GLU A 117 -4.03 17.97 0.79
C GLU A 117 -2.69 18.00 0.06
N LYS A 118 -2.42 16.98 -0.75
CA LYS A 118 -1.24 16.97 -1.63
C LYS A 118 -1.21 18.13 -2.62
N TYR A 119 -2.38 18.51 -3.13
CA TYR A 119 -2.51 19.65 -4.02
C TYR A 119 -2.21 20.98 -3.30
N ARG A 120 -2.76 21.21 -2.09
CA ARG A 120 -2.50 22.39 -1.27
C ARG A 120 -1.02 22.56 -0.91
N ASN A 121 -0.33 21.43 -0.68
CA ASN A 121 1.09 21.43 -0.33
C ASN A 121 2.01 21.52 -1.56
N ASN A 122 1.47 21.63 -2.78
CA ASN A 122 2.23 21.62 -4.03
C ASN A 122 3.07 20.34 -4.24
N ASP A 123 2.65 19.23 -3.63
CA ASP A 123 3.30 17.93 -3.74
C ASP A 123 2.83 17.13 -4.99
N ILE A 124 1.94 17.69 -5.80
CA ILE A 124 1.48 17.08 -7.06
C ILE A 124 2.20 17.76 -8.22
N LYS A 125 2.87 16.96 -9.04
CA LYS A 125 3.48 17.39 -10.31
C LYS A 125 2.75 16.75 -11.47
N ILE A 126 2.32 17.57 -12.44
CA ILE A 126 1.59 17.09 -13.62
C ILE A 126 2.48 17.26 -14.84
N ILE A 127 2.57 16.21 -15.64
CA ILE A 127 3.35 16.17 -16.88
C ILE A 127 2.43 15.84 -18.06
N ASP A 128 2.83 16.24 -19.25
CA ASP A 128 2.05 16.00 -20.47
C ASP A 128 2.01 14.52 -20.83
N SER A 129 3.17 13.87 -20.86
CA SER A 129 3.31 12.42 -21.04
C SER A 129 4.64 11.94 -20.47
N LEU A 130 4.64 10.73 -19.90
CA LEU A 130 5.84 10.07 -19.41
C LEU A 130 6.07 8.80 -20.23
N GLU A 131 6.83 8.92 -21.31
CA GLU A 131 7.14 7.78 -22.16
C GLU A 131 8.63 7.50 -22.15
N LEU A 132 9.00 6.25 -21.93
CA LEU A 132 10.37 5.76 -22.07
C LEU A 132 10.47 4.83 -23.29
N LYS A 133 11.31 5.20 -24.26
CA LYS A 133 11.53 4.37 -25.45
C LYS A 133 12.26 3.07 -25.15
N GLU A 134 13.13 3.09 -24.14
CA GLU A 134 13.96 1.97 -23.73
C GLU A 134 13.80 1.69 -22.23
N ILE A 135 13.90 0.42 -21.86
CA ILE A 135 13.88 -0.02 -20.45
C ILE A 135 15.23 0.29 -19.83
N LYS A 136 15.39 1.51 -19.27
CA LYS A 136 16.63 1.95 -18.60
C LYS A 136 16.34 2.73 -17.33
N THR A 137 16.84 2.24 -16.19
CA THR A 137 16.73 2.92 -14.88
C THR A 137 17.45 4.28 -14.86
N LYS A 138 18.58 4.40 -15.56
CA LYS A 138 19.34 5.67 -15.65
C LYS A 138 18.50 6.80 -16.25
N GLY A 139 17.78 6.53 -17.34
CA GLY A 139 16.89 7.51 -17.97
C GLY A 139 15.81 8.01 -17.02
N MET A 140 15.20 7.10 -16.26
CA MET A 140 14.19 7.48 -15.26
C MET A 140 14.78 8.30 -14.11
N ILE A 141 15.97 7.96 -13.63
CA ILE A 141 16.66 8.74 -12.58
C ILE A 141 16.97 10.15 -13.06
N GLU A 142 17.43 10.31 -14.30
CA GLU A 142 17.67 11.63 -14.90
C GLU A 142 16.38 12.45 -15.03
N THR A 143 15.28 11.80 -15.41
CA THR A 143 13.95 12.44 -15.45
C THR A 143 13.50 12.91 -14.08
N LEU A 144 13.58 12.06 -13.05
CA LEU A 144 13.22 12.42 -11.68
C LEU A 144 14.10 13.54 -11.11
N LYS A 145 15.39 13.58 -11.48
CA LYS A 145 16.29 14.67 -11.10
C LYS A 145 15.93 15.99 -11.80
N LYS A 146 15.60 15.95 -13.09
CA LYS A 146 15.13 17.14 -13.84
C LYS A 146 13.87 17.73 -13.22
N LEU A 147 12.94 16.86 -12.77
CA LEU A 147 11.70 17.24 -12.09
C LEU A 147 11.92 17.65 -10.63
N GLU A 148 13.16 17.74 -10.14
CA GLU A 148 13.52 18.08 -8.76
C GLU A 148 12.75 17.30 -7.69
N ILE A 149 12.44 16.02 -7.94
CA ILE A 149 11.70 15.19 -7.00
C ILE A 149 12.64 14.69 -5.92
N LYS A 150 12.39 15.12 -4.68
CA LYS A 150 13.15 14.73 -3.48
C LYS A 150 12.29 13.83 -2.58
N GLY A 151 12.76 12.61 -2.31
CA GLY A 151 12.09 11.70 -1.38
C GLY A 151 11.28 10.61 -2.06
N SER A 152 10.15 10.20 -1.46
CA SER A 152 9.28 9.17 -2.02
C SER A 152 8.38 9.75 -3.12
N CYS A 153 8.28 9.03 -4.25
CA CYS A 153 7.50 9.45 -5.39
C CYS A 153 6.51 8.34 -5.80
N LEU A 154 5.25 8.72 -6.02
CA LEU A 154 4.24 7.88 -6.61
C LEU A 154 3.97 8.35 -8.05
N ILE A 155 4.21 7.48 -9.01
CA ILE A 155 3.96 7.75 -10.42
C ILE A 155 2.61 7.15 -10.80
N VAL A 156 1.70 7.99 -11.24
CA VAL A 156 0.33 7.60 -11.62
C VAL A 156 0.22 7.57 -13.13
N LEU A 157 0.00 6.39 -13.67
CA LEU A 157 -0.08 6.14 -15.11
C LEU A 157 -1.53 6.02 -15.58
N PRO A 158 -1.91 6.58 -16.74
CA PRO A 158 -3.25 6.40 -17.32
C PRO A 158 -3.50 4.94 -17.71
N LYS A 159 -2.49 4.30 -18.29
CA LYS A 159 -2.49 2.89 -18.75
C LYS A 159 -1.22 2.19 -18.28
N VAL A 160 -1.23 0.85 -18.35
CA VAL A 160 -0.04 0.04 -18.03
C VAL A 160 1.01 0.26 -19.11
N ASP A 161 2.16 0.81 -18.72
CA ASP A 161 3.36 0.87 -19.54
C ASP A 161 4.45 0.01 -18.90
N ASN A 162 4.72 -1.14 -19.52
CA ASN A 162 5.72 -2.09 -19.05
C ASN A 162 7.13 -1.50 -19.07
N ASN A 163 7.46 -0.67 -20.04
CA ASN A 163 8.79 -0.06 -20.15
C ASN A 163 9.05 0.86 -18.97
N LEU A 164 8.06 1.64 -18.59
CA LEU A 164 8.13 2.57 -17.48
C LEU A 164 8.16 1.82 -16.14
N ILE A 165 7.30 0.82 -15.95
CA ILE A 165 7.26 0.01 -14.72
C ILE A 165 8.59 -0.71 -14.50
N LEU A 166 9.16 -1.34 -15.53
CA LEU A 166 10.44 -2.04 -15.43
C LEU A 166 11.61 -1.08 -15.17
N SER A 167 11.56 0.14 -15.73
CA SER A 167 12.57 1.17 -15.51
C SER A 167 12.53 1.80 -14.11
N THR A 168 11.36 1.76 -13.44
CA THR A 168 11.15 2.43 -12.14
C THR A 168 11.23 1.48 -10.95
N ARG A 169 10.82 0.20 -11.09
CA ARG A 169 10.66 -0.75 -9.96
C ARG A 169 11.92 -0.94 -9.10
N ASN A 170 13.12 -0.74 -9.66
CA ASN A 170 14.39 -0.89 -8.94
C ASN A 170 14.87 0.41 -8.27
N ILE A 171 14.17 1.53 -8.48
CA ILE A 171 14.54 2.81 -7.87
C ILE A 171 13.96 2.87 -6.46
N PRO A 172 14.77 3.07 -5.41
CA PRO A 172 14.28 3.12 -4.05
C PRO A 172 13.32 4.29 -3.87
N LYS A 173 12.24 4.08 -3.08
CA LYS A 173 11.21 5.07 -2.75
C LYS A 173 10.38 5.57 -3.95
N VAL A 174 10.47 4.93 -5.11
CA VAL A 174 9.61 5.21 -6.26
C VAL A 174 8.67 4.04 -6.47
N SER A 175 7.38 4.34 -6.58
CA SER A 175 6.33 3.35 -6.86
C SER A 175 5.48 3.82 -8.04
N THR A 176 4.95 2.86 -8.81
CA THR A 176 4.08 3.11 -9.94
C THR A 176 2.70 2.51 -9.68
N ILE A 177 1.66 3.23 -10.04
CA ILE A 177 0.27 2.77 -9.93
C ILE A 177 -0.53 3.23 -11.15
N GLN A 178 -1.56 2.47 -11.52
CA GLN A 178 -2.52 2.92 -12.52
C GLN A 178 -3.49 3.93 -11.91
N ALA A 179 -3.91 4.92 -12.71
CA ALA A 179 -4.82 5.96 -12.28
C ALA A 179 -6.17 5.42 -11.77
N LYS A 180 -6.65 4.30 -12.32
CA LYS A 180 -7.87 3.63 -11.87
C LYS A 180 -7.74 2.91 -10.53
N ASP A 181 -6.54 2.50 -10.16
CA ASP A 181 -6.26 1.70 -8.97
C ASP A 181 -5.65 2.54 -7.83
N ILE A 182 -5.57 3.87 -8.01
CA ILE A 182 -5.04 4.79 -7.01
C ILE A 182 -5.81 4.66 -5.69
N ASN A 183 -5.08 4.60 -4.58
CA ASN A 183 -5.68 4.46 -3.27
C ASN A 183 -5.12 5.48 -2.27
N CYS A 184 -5.86 5.70 -1.19
CA CYS A 184 -5.54 6.69 -0.18
C CYS A 184 -4.19 6.43 0.50
N LEU A 185 -3.87 5.17 0.81
CA LEU A 185 -2.63 4.80 1.50
C LEU A 185 -1.39 5.14 0.67
N ASP A 186 -1.39 4.84 -0.65
CA ASP A 186 -0.25 5.11 -1.52
C ASP A 186 -0.05 6.62 -1.72
N VAL A 187 -1.15 7.39 -1.83
CA VAL A 187 -1.13 8.86 -1.89
C VAL A 187 -0.53 9.48 -0.63
N VAL A 188 -0.92 8.99 0.55
CA VAL A 188 -0.42 9.53 1.84
C VAL A 188 1.05 9.15 2.07
N THR A 189 1.44 7.92 1.70
CA THR A 189 2.80 7.41 1.93
C THR A 189 3.84 8.11 1.04
N ALA A 190 3.46 8.47 -0.19
CA ALA A 190 4.34 9.19 -1.10
C ALA A 190 4.46 10.65 -0.70
N LYS A 191 5.68 11.21 -0.75
CA LYS A 191 5.90 12.64 -0.56
C LYS A 191 5.41 13.42 -1.76
N THR A 192 5.82 13.03 -2.97
CA THR A 192 5.45 13.69 -4.23
C THR A 192 4.66 12.74 -5.10
N ILE A 193 3.65 13.25 -5.78
CA ILE A 193 2.84 12.48 -6.74
C ILE A 193 3.11 13.06 -8.13
N LEU A 194 3.49 12.18 -9.05
CA LEU A 194 3.68 12.51 -10.45
C LEU A 194 2.52 11.93 -11.25
N ILE A 195 1.71 12.78 -11.87
CA ILE A 195 0.50 12.37 -12.60
C ILE A 195 0.62 12.82 -14.06
N ASP A 196 0.29 11.92 -14.96
CA ASP A 196 0.09 12.25 -16.37
C ASP A 196 -1.26 12.95 -16.58
N LYS A 197 -1.37 13.90 -17.50
CA LYS A 197 -2.61 14.61 -17.83
C LYS A 197 -3.77 13.67 -18.15
N GLU A 198 -3.50 12.61 -18.88
CA GLU A 198 -4.52 11.58 -19.15
C GLU A 198 -4.93 10.86 -17.86
N GLY A 199 -3.99 10.66 -16.93
CA GLY A 199 -4.25 10.06 -15.63
C GLY A 199 -5.26 10.84 -14.80
N VAL A 200 -5.24 12.18 -14.86
CA VAL A 200 -6.24 13.02 -14.19
C VAL A 200 -7.64 12.80 -14.75
N LYS A 201 -7.78 12.65 -16.08
CA LYS A 201 -9.06 12.34 -16.72
C LYS A 201 -9.59 10.98 -16.26
N VAL A 202 -8.73 9.96 -16.23
CA VAL A 202 -9.08 8.61 -15.78
C VAL A 202 -9.53 8.62 -14.31
N ILE A 203 -8.84 9.35 -13.42
CA ILE A 203 -9.23 9.52 -12.02
C ILE A 203 -10.65 10.11 -11.93
N LYS A 204 -10.94 11.18 -12.69
CA LYS A 204 -12.26 11.80 -12.71
C LYS A 204 -13.35 10.82 -13.14
N GLU A 205 -13.14 10.09 -14.23
CA GLU A 205 -14.12 9.12 -14.76
C GLU A 205 -14.36 7.93 -13.82
N THR A 206 -13.30 7.47 -13.14
CA THR A 206 -13.38 6.29 -12.26
C THR A 206 -14.04 6.61 -10.92
N PHE A 207 -13.72 7.74 -10.31
CA PHE A 207 -14.10 8.04 -8.94
C PHE A 207 -15.27 9.03 -8.79
N LYS A 208 -15.61 9.79 -9.83
CA LYS A 208 -16.73 10.76 -9.82
C LYS A 208 -18.10 10.15 -10.20
N LYS A 209 -18.22 8.83 -10.22
CA LYS A 209 -19.53 8.15 -10.45
C LYS A 209 -20.39 8.20 -9.21
#